data_30fd55c27dde4fe7c04cb79198df4b79
#
_entry.id   30fd55c27dde4fe7c04cb79198df4b79
#
_cell.length_a   1.000
_cell.length_b   1.000
_cell.length_c   1.000
_cell.angle_alpha   90.00
_cell.angle_beta   90.00
_cell.angle_gamma   90.00
#
_symmetry.space_group_name_H-M   'P 1'
#
loop_
_entity.id
_entity.type
_entity.pdbx_description
1 polymer ?
#
loop_
_entity_poly.entity_id
_entity_poly.type
_entity_poly.pdbx_seq_one_letter_code
_entity_poly.pdbx_strand_id
1 'polypeptide(L)'
;MITMEHVCKSYRVAKRNAGMKEACKALFRREVEVIRALSDVSFTIQDGEMVGYIGPNGAGKSSTIKILSGILTPESGTCLVDGRIPWKNRTEHVRQIGVVFGQRSQLWWDVPVIDSFELLKDIYSIPMNTYRNNLEELTVLLHLQELLKMPTRQLSLGQRMRCEIAASLLHSPRILFLDEPTIGLDAVSKLAVREFILRLNQEHRTTVILTTHDMQDIEALTKRIILIGRGRVLMDGTLEDMRRLAAEHGSMIGQKSNQMSGFEPAEDVDSKPEHNDESLERIVASLYQELDIV
;
A
#
# COMPACT_ATOMS: atom_id res chain seq x y z
N MET A 1 15.47 7.54 -5.32
CA MET A 1 15.84 6.43 -4.39
C MET A 1 15.18 6.64 -3.04
N ILE A 2 14.65 5.58 -2.43
CA ILE A 2 14.03 5.58 -1.10
C ILE A 2 14.86 4.68 -0.20
N THR A 3 15.19 5.14 1.01
CA THR A 3 15.96 4.37 1.99
C THR A 3 15.30 4.51 3.36
N MET A 4 15.02 3.38 4.00
CA MET A 4 14.63 3.28 5.40
C MET A 4 15.64 2.41 6.14
N GLU A 5 16.12 2.85 7.29
CA GLU A 5 17.11 2.16 8.10
C GLU A 5 16.69 2.18 9.57
N HIS A 6 16.47 1.01 10.14
CA HIS A 6 16.14 0.81 11.54
C HIS A 6 14.97 1.64 12.06
N VAL A 7 13.95 1.84 11.20
CA VAL A 7 12.82 2.72 11.50
C VAL A 7 11.86 2.05 12.48
N CYS A 8 11.59 2.76 13.59
CA CYS A 8 10.63 2.36 14.61
C CYS A 8 9.52 3.39 14.77
N LYS A 9 8.29 2.91 15.02
CA LYS A 9 7.13 3.75 15.32
C LYS A 9 6.15 3.04 16.25
N SER A 10 5.77 3.70 17.34
CA SER A 10 4.73 3.22 18.24
C SER A 10 3.59 4.22 18.37
N TYR A 11 2.42 3.73 18.72
CA TYR A 11 1.25 4.54 19.08
C TYR A 11 0.85 4.27 20.52
N ARG A 12 0.54 5.34 21.25
CA ARG A 12 -0.03 5.24 22.59
C ARG A 12 -1.53 5.37 22.51
N VAL A 13 -2.24 4.28 22.72
CA VAL A 13 -3.71 4.24 22.67
C VAL A 13 -4.25 4.12 24.09
N ALA A 14 -5.15 5.03 24.48
CA ALA A 14 -5.80 4.93 25.78
C ALA A 14 -6.75 3.73 25.78
N LYS A 15 -6.55 2.78 26.70
CA LYS A 15 -7.45 1.63 26.89
C LYS A 15 -8.75 2.14 27.51
N ARG A 16 -9.83 2.13 26.72
CA ARG A 16 -11.16 2.47 27.21
C ARG A 16 -11.93 1.18 27.49
N ASN A 17 -12.13 0.87 28.76
CA ASN A 17 -13.06 -0.16 29.16
C ASN A 17 -14.49 0.41 29.11
N ALA A 18 -15.46 -0.39 28.67
CA ALA A 18 -16.86 0.02 28.63
C ALA A 18 -17.45 0.12 30.07
N GLY A 19 -18.14 1.23 30.34
CA GLY A 19 -18.86 1.43 31.59
C GLY A 19 -18.61 2.79 32.24
N MET A 20 -19.65 3.37 32.85
CA MET A 20 -19.62 4.72 33.44
C MET A 20 -18.66 4.81 34.63
N LYS A 21 -18.48 3.73 35.41
CA LYS A 21 -17.52 3.63 36.50
C LYS A 21 -16.07 3.64 36.04
N GLU A 22 -15.81 2.99 34.91
CA GLU A 22 -14.50 2.94 34.24
C GLU A 22 -14.16 4.31 33.59
N ALA A 23 -15.16 5.01 33.05
CA ALA A 23 -14.99 6.37 32.54
C ALA A 23 -14.55 7.35 33.62
N CYS A 24 -15.09 7.25 34.85
CA CYS A 24 -14.65 8.06 35.99
C CYS A 24 -13.24 7.69 36.45
N LYS A 25 -12.87 6.40 36.47
CA LYS A 25 -11.50 5.97 36.79
C LYS A 25 -10.49 6.45 35.73
N ALA A 26 -10.87 6.49 34.46
CA ALA A 26 -10.00 6.94 33.38
C ALA A 26 -9.66 8.45 33.45
N LEU A 27 -10.44 9.24 34.16
CA LEU A 27 -10.12 10.65 34.47
C LEU A 27 -8.90 10.80 35.40
N PHE A 28 -8.70 9.81 36.28
CA PHE A 28 -7.60 9.85 37.30
C PHE A 28 -6.44 8.90 36.97
N ARG A 29 -6.68 7.85 36.17
CA ARG A 29 -5.66 6.87 35.80
C ARG A 29 -5.90 6.39 34.38
N ARG A 30 -5.18 6.97 33.41
CA ARG A 30 -5.22 6.52 32.01
C ARG A 30 -4.29 5.31 31.85
N GLU A 31 -4.85 4.13 31.65
CA GLU A 31 -4.10 2.99 31.16
C GLU A 31 -3.81 3.23 29.67
N VAL A 32 -2.53 3.21 29.30
CA VAL A 32 -2.07 3.41 27.93
C VAL A 32 -1.48 2.12 27.44
N GLU A 33 -2.03 1.63 26.35
CA GLU A 33 -1.46 0.51 25.60
C GLU A 33 -0.52 1.07 24.51
N VAL A 34 0.67 0.48 24.39
CA VAL A 34 1.65 0.84 23.37
C VAL A 34 1.57 -0.16 22.24
N ILE A 35 1.06 0.28 21.08
CA ILE A 35 1.01 -0.51 19.87
C ILE A 35 2.26 -0.19 19.03
N ARG A 36 3.14 -1.17 18.84
CA ARG A 36 4.32 -1.04 17.99
C ARG A 36 3.90 -1.25 16.54
N ALA A 37 3.79 -0.17 15.78
CA ALA A 37 3.40 -0.22 14.38
C ALA A 37 4.57 -0.56 13.45
N LEU A 38 5.78 -0.09 13.78
CA LEU A 38 7.03 -0.45 13.08
C LEU A 38 8.11 -0.76 14.12
N SER A 39 8.87 -1.82 13.87
CA SER A 39 9.93 -2.32 14.74
C SER A 39 11.13 -2.74 13.88
N ASP A 40 12.09 -1.83 13.72
CA ASP A 40 13.34 -2.09 12.99
C ASP A 40 13.13 -2.35 11.49
N VAL A 41 12.32 -1.49 10.82
CA VAL A 41 12.06 -1.61 9.39
C VAL A 41 13.20 -1.00 8.60
N SER A 42 13.82 -1.82 7.73
CA SER A 42 14.92 -1.42 6.85
C SER A 42 14.70 -1.97 5.44
N PHE A 43 14.79 -1.11 4.43
CA PHE A 43 14.78 -1.46 3.01
C PHE A 43 15.26 -0.29 2.15
N THR A 44 15.63 -0.58 0.90
CA THR A 44 15.99 0.43 -0.11
C THR A 44 15.23 0.15 -1.40
N ILE A 45 14.67 1.20 -2.03
CA ILE A 45 13.99 1.12 -3.33
C ILE A 45 14.71 2.04 -4.30
N GLN A 46 15.07 1.52 -5.47
CA GLN A 46 15.78 2.28 -6.51
C GLN A 46 14.83 3.16 -7.32
N ASP A 47 15.38 4.15 -8.00
CA ASP A 47 14.58 5.01 -8.89
C ASP A 47 13.99 4.20 -10.04
N GLY A 48 12.70 4.40 -10.32
CA GLY A 48 11.96 3.70 -11.35
C GLY A 48 11.53 2.27 -10.98
N GLU A 49 11.83 1.79 -9.77
CA GLU A 49 11.29 0.50 -9.29
C GLU A 49 9.79 0.59 -9.00
N MET A 50 9.09 -0.51 -9.26
CA MET A 50 7.72 -0.74 -8.81
C MET A 50 7.73 -1.88 -7.80
N VAL A 51 7.37 -1.56 -6.55
CA VAL A 51 7.47 -2.47 -5.41
C VAL A 51 6.11 -2.69 -4.77
N GLY A 52 5.73 -3.95 -4.58
CA GLY A 52 4.59 -4.37 -3.76
C GLY A 52 4.97 -4.38 -2.29
N TYR A 53 4.31 -3.56 -1.47
CA TYR A 53 4.51 -3.53 -0.02
C TYR A 53 3.32 -4.18 0.66
N ILE A 54 3.42 -5.47 0.94
CA ILE A 54 2.31 -6.33 1.34
C ILE A 54 2.40 -6.79 2.80
N GLY A 55 1.27 -7.17 3.36
CA GLY A 55 1.17 -7.65 4.74
C GLY A 55 -0.29 -7.63 5.20
N PRO A 56 -0.64 -8.31 6.30
CA PRO A 56 -1.99 -8.30 6.84
C PRO A 56 -2.40 -6.93 7.38
N ASN A 57 -3.68 -6.80 7.72
CA ASN A 57 -4.18 -5.59 8.37
C ASN A 57 -3.48 -5.40 9.71
N GLY A 58 -3.03 -4.16 9.98
CA GLY A 58 -2.25 -3.85 11.19
C GLY A 58 -0.75 -4.15 11.10
N ALA A 59 -0.25 -4.73 10.00
CA ALA A 59 1.18 -5.05 9.83
C ALA A 59 2.12 -3.83 9.81
N GLY A 60 1.59 -2.61 9.60
CA GLY A 60 2.38 -1.38 9.56
C GLY A 60 2.42 -0.68 8.19
N LYS A 61 1.79 -1.24 7.14
CA LYS A 61 1.81 -0.70 5.76
C LYS A 61 1.51 0.80 5.68
N SER A 62 0.33 1.21 6.13
CA SER A 62 -0.06 2.63 6.09
C SER A 62 0.78 3.51 7.01
N SER A 63 1.40 2.97 8.07
CA SER A 63 2.34 3.73 8.91
C SER A 63 3.63 4.01 8.15
N THR A 64 4.14 3.03 7.39
CA THR A 64 5.29 3.18 6.50
C THR A 64 5.01 4.25 5.44
N ILE A 65 3.89 4.14 4.70
CA ILE A 65 3.52 5.14 3.68
C ILE A 65 3.40 6.55 4.29
N LYS A 66 2.82 6.68 5.48
CA LYS A 66 2.72 7.99 6.18
C LYS A 66 4.08 8.55 6.60
N ILE A 67 5.07 7.71 6.93
CA ILE A 67 6.44 8.17 7.21
C ILE A 67 7.12 8.60 5.90
N LEU A 68 7.04 7.78 4.86
CA LEU A 68 7.60 8.08 3.54
C LEU A 68 7.00 9.35 2.93
N SER A 69 5.72 9.61 3.15
CA SER A 69 5.04 10.83 2.69
C SER A 69 5.24 12.06 3.61
N GLY A 70 5.98 11.92 4.72
CA GLY A 70 6.24 13.00 5.65
C GLY A 70 5.05 13.40 6.56
N ILE A 71 3.98 12.59 6.57
CA ILE A 71 2.82 12.79 7.47
C ILE A 71 3.18 12.41 8.90
N LEU A 72 3.97 11.34 9.07
CA LEU A 72 4.41 10.86 10.37
C LEU A 72 5.93 10.98 10.51
N THR A 73 6.36 11.26 11.74
CA THR A 73 7.78 11.21 12.14
C THR A 73 8.02 9.89 12.87
N PRO A 74 9.05 9.11 12.53
CA PRO A 74 9.44 7.91 13.28
C PRO A 74 9.98 8.28 14.66
N GLU A 75 10.05 7.30 15.57
CA GLU A 75 10.66 7.46 16.90
C GLU A 75 12.18 7.30 16.84
N SER A 76 12.64 6.42 15.95
CA SER A 76 14.07 6.18 15.71
C SER A 76 14.28 5.70 14.27
N GLY A 77 15.56 5.63 13.87
CA GLY A 77 15.98 5.24 12.53
C GLY A 77 16.07 6.40 11.56
N THR A 78 16.46 6.07 10.33
CA THR A 78 16.65 7.03 9.23
C THR A 78 15.65 6.73 8.11
N CYS A 79 15.07 7.79 7.54
CA CYS A 79 14.25 7.70 6.35
C CYS A 79 14.66 8.81 5.37
N LEU A 80 15.07 8.41 4.18
CA LEU A 80 15.43 9.30 3.09
C LEU A 80 14.57 8.97 1.86
N VAL A 81 13.98 9.98 1.27
CA VAL A 81 13.24 9.91 0.01
C VAL A 81 13.82 10.95 -0.92
N ASP A 82 14.40 10.51 -2.03
CA ASP A 82 15.15 11.35 -2.98
C ASP A 82 16.20 12.23 -2.25
N GLY A 83 16.96 11.62 -1.32
CA GLY A 83 17.99 12.25 -0.51
C GLY A 83 17.49 13.22 0.57
N ARG A 84 16.18 13.32 0.80
CA ARG A 84 15.56 14.23 1.77
C ARG A 84 14.91 13.49 2.91
N ILE A 85 14.94 14.08 4.10
CA ILE A 85 14.19 13.59 5.24
C ILE A 85 12.74 14.13 5.12
N PRO A 86 11.71 13.26 4.94
CA PRO A 86 10.35 13.67 4.56
C PRO A 86 9.71 14.72 5.46
N TRP A 87 9.91 14.65 6.76
CA TRP A 87 9.28 15.55 7.74
C TRP A 87 10.08 16.84 8.02
N LYS A 88 11.36 16.92 7.61
CA LYS A 88 12.18 18.12 7.83
C LYS A 88 11.93 19.20 6.77
N ASN A 89 11.87 18.80 5.49
CA ASN A 89 11.67 19.69 4.36
C ASN A 89 10.35 19.36 3.65
N ARG A 90 9.25 19.38 4.40
CA ARG A 90 7.96 18.85 3.96
C ARG A 90 7.44 19.47 2.66
N THR A 91 7.55 20.78 2.49
CA THR A 91 7.09 21.49 1.28
C THR A 91 7.84 21.02 0.04
N GLU A 92 9.16 20.92 0.12
CA GLU A 92 10.00 20.43 -0.98
C GLU A 92 9.76 18.94 -1.25
N HIS A 93 9.55 18.18 -0.18
CA HIS A 93 9.30 16.75 -0.27
C HIS A 93 7.97 16.45 -0.98
N VAL A 94 6.87 17.09 -0.60
CA VAL A 94 5.55 16.81 -1.18
C VAL A 94 5.46 17.19 -2.66
N ARG A 95 6.30 18.10 -3.15
CA ARG A 95 6.41 18.43 -4.57
C ARG A 95 7.00 17.32 -5.43
N GLN A 96 7.70 16.35 -4.82
CA GLN A 96 8.37 15.25 -5.52
C GLN A 96 7.59 13.95 -5.44
N ILE A 97 6.55 13.89 -4.63
CA ILE A 97 5.77 12.69 -4.39
C ILE A 97 4.30 12.88 -4.75
N GLY A 98 3.68 11.85 -5.32
CA GLY A 98 2.24 11.69 -5.37
C GLY A 98 1.81 10.66 -4.32
N VAL A 99 0.67 10.87 -3.69
CA VAL A 99 0.13 9.93 -2.70
C VAL A 99 -1.35 9.75 -2.93
N VAL A 100 -1.78 8.49 -3.01
CA VAL A 100 -3.19 8.11 -3.06
C VAL A 100 -3.51 7.23 -1.86
N PHE A 101 -4.47 7.63 -1.04
CA PHE A 101 -4.99 6.82 0.05
C PHE A 101 -6.37 6.28 -0.32
N GLY A 102 -6.53 4.97 -0.44
CA GLY A 102 -7.78 4.35 -0.92
C GLY A 102 -9.04 4.74 -0.15
N GLN A 103 -8.91 5.05 1.14
CA GLN A 103 -10.03 5.43 2.00
C GLN A 103 -10.18 6.95 2.25
N ARG A 104 -9.27 7.77 1.72
CA ARG A 104 -9.28 9.22 1.93
C ARG A 104 -9.20 9.93 0.60
N SER A 105 -10.12 10.88 0.37
CA SER A 105 -10.13 11.72 -0.81
C SER A 105 -9.31 12.98 -0.57
N GLN A 106 -8.50 13.36 -1.58
CA GLN A 106 -7.90 14.69 -1.69
C GLN A 106 -8.76 15.64 -2.53
N LEU A 107 -9.76 15.09 -3.23
CA LEU A 107 -10.74 15.86 -3.99
C LEU A 107 -11.81 16.43 -3.05
N TRP A 108 -12.26 17.63 -3.32
CA TRP A 108 -13.31 18.26 -2.56
C TRP A 108 -14.67 17.70 -2.94
N TRP A 109 -15.44 17.34 -1.90
CA TRP A 109 -16.63 16.50 -2.02
C TRP A 109 -17.76 17.13 -2.84
N ASP A 110 -18.00 18.43 -2.64
CA ASP A 110 -19.17 19.13 -3.17
C ASP A 110 -18.90 19.95 -4.45
N VAL A 111 -17.67 20.00 -4.93
CA VAL A 111 -17.30 20.74 -6.13
C VAL A 111 -16.94 19.82 -7.29
N PRO A 112 -17.01 20.29 -8.54
CA PRO A 112 -16.51 19.56 -9.70
C PRO A 112 -15.06 19.14 -9.53
N VAL A 113 -14.70 17.99 -10.11
CA VAL A 113 -13.33 17.47 -10.06
C VAL A 113 -12.32 18.48 -10.58
N ILE A 114 -12.67 19.20 -11.67
CA ILE A 114 -11.77 20.20 -12.26
C ILE A 114 -11.42 21.33 -11.29
N ASP A 115 -12.33 21.75 -10.44
CA ASP A 115 -12.10 22.80 -9.44
C ASP A 115 -11.09 22.32 -8.38
N SER A 116 -11.16 21.03 -8.00
CA SER A 116 -10.16 20.41 -7.13
C SER A 116 -8.78 20.37 -7.79
N PHE A 117 -8.73 20.09 -9.09
CA PHE A 117 -7.47 20.08 -9.86
C PHE A 117 -6.87 21.48 -9.99
N GLU A 118 -7.68 22.49 -10.22
CA GLU A 118 -7.22 23.88 -10.26
C GLU A 118 -6.64 24.34 -8.92
N LEU A 119 -7.31 23.95 -7.83
CA LEU A 119 -6.79 24.22 -6.49
C LEU A 119 -5.45 23.51 -6.25
N LEU A 120 -5.32 22.24 -6.65
CA LEU A 120 -4.05 21.52 -6.53
C LEU A 120 -2.95 22.15 -7.38
N LYS A 121 -3.28 22.64 -8.59
CA LYS A 121 -2.35 23.43 -9.41
C LYS A 121 -1.78 24.61 -8.61
N ASP A 122 -2.64 25.34 -7.90
CA ASP A 122 -2.22 26.50 -7.12
C ASP A 122 -1.43 26.11 -5.87
N ILE A 123 -1.87 25.06 -5.14
CA ILE A 123 -1.17 24.51 -3.96
C ILE A 123 0.26 24.06 -4.32
N TYR A 124 0.41 23.31 -5.42
CA TYR A 124 1.71 22.83 -5.88
C TYR A 124 2.48 23.86 -6.70
N SER A 125 1.86 25.04 -6.98
CA SER A 125 2.43 26.09 -7.82
C SER A 125 2.86 25.56 -9.20
N ILE A 126 1.99 24.77 -9.84
CA ILE A 126 2.27 24.16 -11.14
C ILE A 126 2.15 25.25 -12.23
N PRO A 127 3.17 25.43 -13.09
CA PRO A 127 3.07 26.34 -14.21
C PRO A 127 1.90 25.98 -15.14
N MET A 128 1.16 26.99 -15.63
CA MET A 128 -0.06 26.79 -16.39
C MET A 128 0.10 25.87 -17.60
N ASN A 129 1.23 25.99 -18.32
CA ASN A 129 1.50 25.14 -19.49
C ASN A 129 1.69 23.67 -19.07
N THR A 130 2.46 23.43 -18.00
CA THR A 130 2.66 22.08 -17.44
C THR A 130 1.33 21.50 -16.96
N TYR A 131 0.53 22.30 -16.25
CA TYR A 131 -0.78 21.86 -15.78
C TYR A 131 -1.70 21.44 -16.94
N ARG A 132 -1.78 22.24 -18.00
CA ARG A 132 -2.62 21.93 -19.18
C ARG A 132 -2.19 20.64 -19.86
N ASN A 133 -0.88 20.48 -20.10
CA ASN A 133 -0.34 19.28 -20.73
C ASN A 133 -0.62 18.03 -19.88
N ASN A 134 -0.33 18.09 -18.58
CA ASN A 134 -0.58 16.97 -17.67
C ASN A 134 -2.07 16.66 -17.54
N LEU A 135 -2.93 17.68 -17.45
CA LEU A 135 -4.37 17.51 -17.39
C LEU A 135 -4.92 16.83 -18.65
N GLU A 136 -4.47 17.26 -19.83
CA GLU A 136 -4.88 16.66 -21.11
C GLU A 136 -4.45 15.19 -21.19
N GLU A 137 -3.18 14.90 -20.92
CA GLU A 137 -2.63 13.54 -20.89
C GLU A 137 -3.38 12.65 -19.90
N LEU A 138 -3.52 13.06 -18.65
CA LEU A 138 -4.21 12.30 -17.60
C LEU A 138 -5.70 12.12 -17.90
N THR A 139 -6.33 13.12 -18.54
CA THR A 139 -7.74 13.04 -18.95
C THR A 139 -7.94 11.94 -20.00
N VAL A 140 -7.03 11.83 -20.96
CA VAL A 140 -7.07 10.76 -21.98
C VAL A 140 -6.78 9.41 -21.35
N LEU A 141 -5.68 9.28 -20.63
CA LEU A 141 -5.20 8.00 -20.09
C LEU A 141 -6.15 7.38 -19.05
N LEU A 142 -6.80 8.21 -18.23
CA LEU A 142 -7.70 7.78 -17.16
C LEU A 142 -9.19 7.92 -17.52
N HIS A 143 -9.49 8.31 -18.78
CA HIS A 143 -10.86 8.50 -19.27
C HIS A 143 -11.69 9.44 -18.37
N LEU A 144 -11.19 10.67 -18.14
CA LEU A 144 -11.80 11.61 -17.21
C LEU A 144 -12.73 12.63 -17.88
N GLN A 145 -12.89 12.63 -19.21
CA GLN A 145 -13.56 13.68 -19.99
C GLN A 145 -14.93 14.10 -19.42
N GLU A 146 -15.76 13.10 -19.08
CA GLU A 146 -17.09 13.34 -18.53
C GLU A 146 -17.07 13.59 -17.02
N LEU A 147 -16.02 13.13 -16.32
CA LEU A 147 -15.91 13.21 -14.87
C LEU A 147 -15.48 14.58 -14.37
N LEU A 148 -14.69 15.32 -15.16
CA LEU A 148 -14.11 16.61 -14.74
C LEU A 148 -15.16 17.63 -14.28
N LYS A 149 -16.33 17.62 -14.89
CA LYS A 149 -17.43 18.56 -14.58
C LYS A 149 -18.38 18.05 -13.49
N MET A 150 -18.20 16.82 -13.04
CA MET A 150 -19.06 16.21 -12.03
C MET A 150 -18.54 16.52 -10.63
N PRO A 151 -19.42 16.84 -9.67
CA PRO A 151 -19.06 16.89 -8.26
C PRO A 151 -18.54 15.54 -7.76
N THR A 152 -17.47 15.55 -6.96
CA THR A 152 -16.80 14.32 -6.48
C THR A 152 -17.77 13.34 -5.81
N ARG A 153 -18.79 13.83 -5.09
CA ARG A 153 -19.83 13.01 -4.44
C ARG A 153 -20.70 12.18 -5.39
N GLN A 154 -20.77 12.54 -6.67
CA GLN A 154 -21.59 11.85 -7.68
C GLN A 154 -20.80 10.75 -8.39
N LEU A 155 -19.51 10.68 -8.19
CA LEU A 155 -18.64 9.67 -8.82
C LEU A 155 -18.81 8.31 -8.15
N SER A 156 -18.79 7.24 -8.96
CA SER A 156 -18.59 5.90 -8.44
C SER A 156 -17.20 5.78 -7.79
N LEU A 157 -17.00 4.75 -6.98
CA LEU A 157 -15.70 4.54 -6.33
C LEU A 157 -14.55 4.43 -7.34
N GLY A 158 -14.75 3.68 -8.45
CA GLY A 158 -13.75 3.55 -9.51
C GLY A 158 -13.51 4.86 -10.27
N GLN A 159 -14.58 5.63 -10.57
CA GLN A 159 -14.44 6.94 -11.18
C GLN A 159 -13.66 7.90 -10.26
N ARG A 160 -14.00 7.90 -8.96
CA ARG A 160 -13.28 8.70 -7.96
C ARG A 160 -11.82 8.32 -7.87
N MET A 161 -11.50 7.02 -7.83
CA MET A 161 -10.11 6.56 -7.76
C MET A 161 -9.30 7.02 -8.97
N ARG A 162 -9.84 6.96 -10.18
CA ARG A 162 -9.16 7.49 -11.37
C ARG A 162 -8.89 9.00 -11.25
N CYS A 163 -9.82 9.76 -10.72
CA CYS A 163 -9.63 11.19 -10.46
C CYS A 163 -8.60 11.44 -9.33
N GLU A 164 -8.57 10.62 -8.28
CA GLU A 164 -7.57 10.70 -7.19
C GLU A 164 -6.15 10.44 -7.71
N ILE A 165 -5.99 9.42 -8.56
CA ILE A 165 -4.70 9.13 -9.20
C ILE A 165 -4.28 10.31 -10.07
N ALA A 166 -5.17 10.85 -10.91
CA ALA A 166 -4.86 12.03 -11.71
C ALA A 166 -4.45 13.23 -10.83
N ALA A 167 -5.20 13.50 -9.77
CA ALA A 167 -4.89 14.57 -8.81
C ALA A 167 -3.47 14.45 -8.23
N SER A 168 -3.05 13.21 -7.91
CA SER A 168 -1.72 12.94 -7.35
C SER A 168 -0.58 13.11 -8.34
N LEU A 169 -0.89 13.20 -9.64
CA LEU A 169 0.09 13.25 -10.74
C LEU A 169 0.14 14.60 -11.46
N LEU A 170 -0.77 15.53 -11.17
CA LEU A 170 -0.83 16.85 -11.84
C LEU A 170 0.50 17.63 -11.82
N HIS A 171 1.30 17.43 -10.77
CA HIS A 171 2.58 18.09 -10.55
C HIS A 171 3.80 17.27 -11.03
N SER A 172 3.56 16.16 -11.76
CA SER A 172 4.60 15.27 -12.30
C SER A 172 5.57 14.74 -11.24
N PRO A 173 5.09 14.05 -10.19
CA PRO A 173 5.96 13.54 -9.12
C PRO A 173 6.89 12.43 -9.65
N ARG A 174 8.07 12.31 -9.06
CA ARG A 174 9.04 11.24 -9.37
C ARG A 174 8.71 9.93 -8.65
N ILE A 175 7.94 10.00 -7.56
CA ILE A 175 7.60 8.88 -6.69
C ILE A 175 6.10 8.90 -6.45
N LEU A 176 5.45 7.74 -6.56
CA LEU A 176 4.03 7.56 -6.32
C LEU A 176 3.81 6.50 -5.23
N PHE A 177 3.12 6.89 -4.18
CA PHE A 177 2.66 6.01 -3.12
C PHE A 177 1.18 5.72 -3.31
N LEU A 178 0.82 4.44 -3.45
CA LEU A 178 -0.55 3.96 -3.65
C LEU A 178 -0.93 3.06 -2.48
N ASP A 179 -1.74 3.57 -1.56
CA ASP A 179 -2.22 2.83 -0.39
C ASP A 179 -3.61 2.25 -0.69
N GLU A 180 -3.66 0.99 -1.10
CA GLU A 180 -4.85 0.24 -1.50
C GLU A 180 -5.69 0.89 -2.63
N PRO A 181 -5.09 1.20 -3.80
CA PRO A 181 -5.77 1.99 -4.85
C PRO A 181 -6.90 1.24 -5.56
N THR A 182 -7.00 -0.06 -5.43
CA THR A 182 -7.98 -0.91 -6.11
C THR A 182 -9.07 -1.44 -5.18
N ILE A 183 -9.03 -1.05 -3.89
CA ILE A 183 -9.99 -1.53 -2.90
C ILE A 183 -11.43 -1.13 -3.27
N GLY A 184 -12.33 -2.13 -3.30
CA GLY A 184 -13.75 -1.90 -3.58
C GLY A 184 -14.07 -1.50 -5.03
N LEU A 185 -13.10 -1.56 -5.95
CA LEU A 185 -13.34 -1.33 -7.37
C LEU A 185 -13.91 -2.59 -8.04
N ASP A 186 -14.76 -2.37 -9.06
CA ASP A 186 -15.17 -3.42 -9.98
C ASP A 186 -13.99 -3.88 -10.88
N ALA A 187 -14.14 -5.04 -11.53
CA ALA A 187 -13.09 -5.65 -12.33
C ALA A 187 -12.58 -4.73 -13.47
N VAL A 188 -13.47 -4.00 -14.12
CA VAL A 188 -13.12 -3.09 -15.23
C VAL A 188 -12.30 -1.92 -14.72
N SER A 189 -12.73 -1.31 -13.61
CA SER A 189 -12.01 -0.22 -12.96
C SER A 189 -10.63 -0.66 -12.45
N LYS A 190 -10.50 -1.88 -11.89
CA LYS A 190 -9.20 -2.43 -11.48
C LYS A 190 -8.25 -2.57 -12.67
N LEU A 191 -8.72 -3.15 -13.78
CA LEU A 191 -7.90 -3.31 -14.98
C LEU A 191 -7.40 -1.96 -15.51
N ALA A 192 -8.27 -0.97 -15.61
CA ALA A 192 -7.91 0.37 -16.08
C ALA A 192 -6.87 1.04 -15.17
N VAL A 193 -6.99 0.91 -13.84
CA VAL A 193 -6.01 1.43 -12.89
C VAL A 193 -4.67 0.70 -13.01
N ARG A 194 -4.68 -0.64 -13.11
CA ARG A 194 -3.45 -1.44 -13.30
C ARG A 194 -2.70 -1.04 -14.59
N GLU A 195 -3.42 -0.99 -15.70
CA GLU A 195 -2.85 -0.62 -17.00
C GLU A 195 -2.22 0.78 -16.95
N PHE A 196 -2.91 1.73 -16.34
CA PHE A 196 -2.41 3.07 -16.15
C PHE A 196 -1.12 3.11 -15.30
N ILE A 197 -1.07 2.40 -14.16
CA ILE A 197 0.11 2.36 -13.28
C ILE A 197 1.32 1.73 -14.01
N LEU A 198 1.09 0.65 -14.78
CA LEU A 198 2.15 0.02 -15.59
C LEU A 198 2.72 1.01 -16.61
N ARG A 199 1.84 1.68 -17.36
CA ARG A 199 2.24 2.68 -18.37
C ARG A 199 3.01 3.84 -17.73
N LEU A 200 2.54 4.38 -16.62
CA LEU A 200 3.21 5.44 -15.88
C LEU A 200 4.64 5.05 -15.48
N ASN A 201 4.83 3.84 -14.96
CA ASN A 201 6.16 3.38 -14.60
C ASN A 201 7.06 3.15 -15.83
N GLN A 202 6.53 2.58 -16.92
CA GLN A 202 7.29 2.28 -18.14
C GLN A 202 7.70 3.54 -18.91
N GLU A 203 6.78 4.49 -19.07
CA GLU A 203 6.99 5.69 -19.89
C GLU A 203 7.72 6.80 -19.12
N HIS A 204 7.36 7.03 -17.85
CA HIS A 204 7.92 8.13 -17.05
C HIS A 204 8.96 7.68 -16.02
N ARG A 205 9.21 6.36 -15.89
CA ARG A 205 10.12 5.79 -14.87
C ARG A 205 9.80 6.26 -13.44
N THR A 206 8.51 6.49 -13.18
CA THR A 206 8.05 6.87 -11.85
C THR A 206 8.27 5.69 -10.89
N THR A 207 8.92 5.95 -9.76
CA THR A 207 9.07 4.96 -8.68
C THR A 207 7.71 4.76 -8.02
N VAL A 208 7.24 3.51 -7.90
CA VAL A 208 5.92 3.22 -7.34
C VAL A 208 6.04 2.28 -6.13
N ILE A 209 5.43 2.66 -5.03
CA ILE A 209 5.16 1.75 -3.90
C ILE A 209 3.66 1.54 -3.84
N LEU A 210 3.26 0.28 -4.02
CA LEU A 210 1.88 -0.15 -3.97
C LEU A 210 1.64 -0.98 -2.71
N THR A 211 0.71 -0.56 -1.86
CA THR A 211 0.17 -1.44 -0.83
C THR A 211 -1.15 -2.02 -1.32
N THR A 212 -1.32 -3.31 -1.18
CA THR A 212 -2.57 -4.00 -1.50
C THR A 212 -2.66 -5.31 -0.73
N HIS A 213 -3.86 -5.82 -0.58
CA HIS A 213 -4.14 -7.18 -0.15
C HIS A 213 -4.67 -8.04 -1.32
N ASP A 214 -4.86 -7.44 -2.50
CA ASP A 214 -5.26 -8.14 -3.73
C ASP A 214 -4.00 -8.68 -4.43
N MET A 215 -3.85 -9.99 -4.41
CA MET A 215 -2.69 -10.65 -4.99
C MET A 215 -2.61 -10.52 -6.51
N GLN A 216 -3.74 -10.36 -7.18
CA GLN A 216 -3.76 -10.10 -8.61
C GLN A 216 -3.13 -8.74 -8.96
N ASP A 217 -3.25 -7.74 -8.08
CA ASP A 217 -2.56 -6.46 -8.26
C ASP A 217 -1.03 -6.65 -8.15
N ILE A 218 -0.60 -7.47 -7.21
CA ILE A 218 0.82 -7.76 -7.01
C ILE A 218 1.40 -8.49 -8.22
N GLU A 219 0.74 -9.56 -8.69
CA GLU A 219 1.17 -10.32 -9.87
C GLU A 219 1.22 -9.46 -11.14
N ALA A 220 0.23 -8.60 -11.32
CA ALA A 220 0.13 -7.75 -12.51
C ALA A 220 1.13 -6.58 -12.51
N LEU A 221 1.44 -6.00 -11.35
CA LEU A 221 2.12 -4.72 -11.26
C LEU A 221 3.57 -4.84 -10.79
N THR A 222 3.92 -5.82 -9.95
CA THR A 222 5.19 -5.77 -9.24
C THR A 222 6.09 -6.96 -9.54
N LYS A 223 7.39 -6.70 -9.64
CA LYS A 223 8.41 -7.74 -9.76
C LYS A 223 9.11 -8.00 -8.42
N ARG A 224 9.10 -7.02 -7.52
CA ARG A 224 9.69 -7.08 -6.19
C ARG A 224 8.62 -6.85 -5.14
N ILE A 225 8.69 -7.62 -4.08
CA ILE A 225 7.75 -7.62 -2.97
C ILE A 225 8.53 -7.45 -1.68
N ILE A 226 8.06 -6.53 -0.85
CA ILE A 226 8.48 -6.41 0.55
C ILE A 226 7.30 -6.86 1.40
N LEU A 227 7.46 -8.01 2.06
CA LEU A 227 6.48 -8.57 2.98
C LEU A 227 6.73 -8.03 4.39
N ILE A 228 5.72 -7.38 4.96
CA ILE A 228 5.77 -6.86 6.34
C ILE A 228 4.77 -7.61 7.23
N GLY A 229 5.22 -7.97 8.44
CA GLY A 229 4.37 -8.54 9.48
C GLY A 229 4.75 -8.01 10.87
N ARG A 230 3.77 -7.71 11.71
CA ARG A 230 3.98 -7.15 13.07
C ARG A 230 5.00 -6.00 13.12
N GLY A 231 4.99 -5.15 12.09
CA GLY A 231 5.87 -4.00 11.97
C GLY A 231 7.32 -4.32 11.61
N ARG A 232 7.63 -5.51 11.08
CA ARG A 232 8.97 -5.93 10.65
C ARG A 232 8.93 -6.39 9.20
N VAL A 233 10.00 -6.16 8.46
CA VAL A 233 10.22 -6.77 7.14
C VAL A 233 10.54 -8.25 7.36
N LEU A 234 9.74 -9.12 6.75
CA LEU A 234 9.87 -10.57 6.84
C LEU A 234 10.56 -11.13 5.60
N MET A 235 10.32 -10.50 4.44
CA MET A 235 10.92 -10.88 3.17
C MET A 235 11.05 -9.63 2.30
N ASP A 236 12.12 -9.57 1.53
CA ASP A 236 12.36 -8.61 0.47
C ASP A 236 12.93 -9.37 -0.74
N GLY A 237 12.12 -9.57 -1.77
CA GLY A 237 12.49 -10.43 -2.89
C GLY A 237 11.44 -10.43 -3.99
N THR A 238 11.48 -11.44 -4.83
CA THR A 238 10.56 -11.65 -5.95
C THR A 238 9.32 -12.44 -5.54
N LEU A 239 8.35 -12.52 -6.43
CA LEU A 239 7.19 -13.41 -6.29
C LEU A 239 7.61 -14.89 -6.17
N GLU A 240 8.66 -15.29 -6.89
CA GLU A 240 9.20 -16.64 -6.82
C GLU A 240 9.85 -16.94 -5.47
N ASP A 241 10.56 -15.96 -4.91
CA ASP A 241 11.11 -16.06 -3.56
C ASP A 241 10.02 -16.26 -2.52
N MET A 242 8.89 -15.58 -2.68
CA MET A 242 7.74 -15.73 -1.80
C MET A 242 7.09 -17.12 -1.93
N ARG A 243 6.94 -17.64 -3.16
CA ARG A 243 6.44 -19.00 -3.40
C ARG A 243 7.37 -20.05 -2.79
N ARG A 244 8.69 -19.88 -2.94
CA ARG A 244 9.68 -20.77 -2.34
C ARG A 244 9.62 -20.76 -0.82
N LEU A 245 9.55 -19.57 -0.22
CA LEU A 245 9.43 -19.42 1.23
C LEU A 245 8.20 -20.16 1.78
N ALA A 246 7.05 -20.03 1.10
CA ALA A 246 5.83 -20.73 1.48
C ALA A 246 5.94 -22.25 1.36
N ALA A 247 6.58 -22.77 0.28
CA ALA A 247 6.78 -24.19 0.08
C ALA A 247 7.73 -24.79 1.14
N GLU A 248 8.78 -24.08 1.53
CA GLU A 248 9.71 -24.49 2.60
C GLU A 248 8.99 -24.60 3.95
N HIS A 249 8.13 -23.65 4.27
CA HIS A 249 7.36 -23.64 5.51
C HIS A 249 6.20 -24.65 5.48
N GLY A 250 5.45 -24.76 4.38
CA GLY A 250 4.35 -25.71 4.24
C GLY A 250 4.78 -27.18 4.36
N SER A 251 6.01 -27.52 3.92
CA SER A 251 6.57 -28.85 4.09
C SER A 251 6.89 -29.21 5.55
N MET A 252 7.16 -28.23 6.41
CA MET A 252 7.39 -28.44 7.84
C MET A 252 6.12 -28.78 8.60
N ILE A 253 4.95 -28.31 8.18
CA ILE A 253 3.66 -28.61 8.81
C ILE A 253 3.20 -30.03 8.45
N GLY A 254 3.38 -30.44 7.19
CA GLY A 254 3.08 -31.82 6.75
C GLY A 254 3.86 -32.89 7.54
N GLN A 255 5.08 -32.58 7.94
CA GLN A 255 5.89 -33.49 8.78
C GLN A 255 5.45 -33.52 10.27
N LYS A 256 4.96 -32.40 10.80
CA LYS A 256 4.48 -32.33 12.19
C LYS A 256 3.10 -32.98 12.36
N SER A 257 2.20 -32.88 11.38
CA SER A 257 0.89 -33.51 11.43
C SER A 257 0.95 -35.03 11.28
N ASN A 258 1.88 -35.59 10.48
CA ASN A 258 2.10 -37.02 10.35
C ASN A 258 2.74 -37.68 11.59
N GLN A 259 3.36 -36.94 12.48
CA GLN A 259 3.87 -37.44 13.74
C GLN A 259 2.80 -37.55 14.86
N MET A 260 1.65 -36.93 14.71
CA MET A 260 0.55 -36.95 15.70
C MET A 260 -0.62 -37.81 15.31
N SER A 261 -0.77 -38.26 14.06
CA SER A 261 -1.84 -39.16 13.61
C SER A 261 -1.24 -40.49 13.16
N GLY A 262 -1.13 -41.42 14.09
CA GLY A 262 -0.87 -42.85 13.83
C GLY A 262 -2.07 -43.54 13.19
N PHE A 263 -2.50 -43.12 12.01
CA PHE A 263 -3.50 -43.79 11.19
C PHE A 263 -2.97 -43.96 9.78
N GLU A 264 -2.75 -45.20 9.35
CA GLU A 264 -2.42 -45.51 7.97
C GLU A 264 -3.62 -45.20 7.06
N PRO A 265 -3.49 -44.44 5.97
CA PRO A 265 -4.53 -44.35 4.96
C PRO A 265 -4.40 -45.51 3.98
N ALA A 266 -5.55 -46.15 3.68
CA ALA A 266 -5.71 -47.10 2.60
C ALA A 266 -5.31 -46.50 1.26
N GLU A 267 -4.56 -47.29 0.48
CA GLU A 267 -4.22 -47.03 -0.90
C GLU A 267 -5.49 -46.87 -1.75
N ASP A 268 -5.67 -45.72 -2.37
CA ASP A 268 -6.53 -45.59 -3.55
C ASP A 268 -5.81 -44.88 -4.68
N VAL A 269 -5.92 -45.49 -5.83
CA VAL A 269 -5.12 -45.43 -7.05
C VAL A 269 -5.60 -44.25 -7.92
N ASP A 270 -4.68 -43.71 -8.71
CA ASP A 270 -4.86 -42.77 -9.84
C ASP A 270 -5.34 -41.34 -9.55
N SER A 271 -4.43 -40.49 -9.18
CA SER A 271 -4.50 -39.06 -9.60
C SER A 271 -3.15 -38.61 -10.15
N LYS A 272 -3.17 -38.27 -11.44
CA LYS A 272 -2.08 -37.59 -12.13
C LYS A 272 -1.69 -36.34 -11.34
N PRO A 273 -0.40 -35.90 -11.37
CA PRO A 273 -0.02 -34.64 -10.78
C PRO A 273 -0.68 -33.51 -11.56
N GLU A 274 -1.79 -32.99 -11.07
CA GLU A 274 -2.28 -31.68 -11.47
C GLU A 274 -1.22 -30.66 -11.06
N HIS A 275 -0.80 -29.84 -12.00
CA HIS A 275 0.06 -28.68 -11.75
C HIS A 275 -0.58 -27.88 -10.61
N ASN A 276 0.09 -27.90 -9.47
CA ASN A 276 -0.29 -27.19 -8.26
C ASN A 276 -0.04 -25.69 -8.50
N ASP A 277 -0.96 -25.04 -9.20
CA ASP A 277 -1.09 -23.60 -9.26
C ASP A 277 -1.84 -23.16 -7.98
N GLU A 278 -1.18 -23.33 -6.83
CA GLU A 278 -1.70 -22.77 -5.59
C GLU A 278 -1.81 -21.26 -5.79
N SER A 279 -3.02 -20.73 -5.68
CA SER A 279 -3.23 -19.30 -5.84
C SER A 279 -2.34 -18.54 -4.86
N LEU A 280 -1.73 -17.45 -5.32
CA LEU A 280 -0.85 -16.61 -4.50
C LEU A 280 -1.50 -16.20 -3.17
N GLU A 281 -2.83 -16.08 -3.16
CA GLU A 281 -3.63 -15.80 -1.96
C GLU A 281 -3.47 -16.89 -0.89
N ARG A 282 -3.48 -18.19 -1.27
CA ARG A 282 -3.27 -19.30 -0.34
C ARG A 282 -1.85 -19.30 0.19
N ILE A 283 -0.87 -19.07 -0.67
CA ILE A 283 0.54 -18.96 -0.30
C ILE A 283 0.75 -17.88 0.76
N VAL A 284 0.22 -16.70 0.53
CA VAL A 284 0.33 -15.56 1.46
C VAL A 284 -0.45 -15.84 2.76
N ALA A 285 -1.64 -16.46 2.67
CA ALA A 285 -2.41 -16.80 3.85
C ALA A 285 -1.69 -17.84 4.73
N SER A 286 -1.07 -18.86 4.13
CA SER A 286 -0.26 -19.85 4.88
C SER A 286 0.94 -19.20 5.55
N LEU A 287 1.67 -18.33 4.84
CA LEU A 287 2.79 -17.58 5.42
C LEU A 287 2.36 -16.70 6.61
N TYR A 288 1.20 -16.07 6.54
CA TYR A 288 0.69 -15.27 7.65
C TYR A 288 0.36 -16.11 8.88
N GLN A 289 -0.19 -17.31 8.69
CA GLN A 289 -0.49 -18.24 9.78
C GLN A 289 0.78 -18.82 10.40
N GLU A 290 1.73 -19.28 9.57
CA GLU A 290 2.96 -19.91 10.00
C GLU A 290 3.92 -18.96 10.73
N LEU A 291 4.01 -17.73 10.25
CA LEU A 291 4.83 -16.69 10.88
C LEU A 291 4.13 -16.06 12.10
N ASP A 292 2.96 -16.61 12.50
CA ASP A 292 2.14 -16.10 13.63
C ASP A 292 1.89 -14.58 13.51
N ILE A 293 1.56 -14.11 12.27
CA ILE A 293 1.42 -12.70 11.94
C ILE A 293 -0.02 -12.21 12.08
N VAL A 294 -0.98 -13.13 12.07
CA VAL A 294 -2.42 -12.87 12.20
C VAL A 294 -2.91 -13.22 13.59
#